data_a0632817f8e782325b72a8026482b155
#
_entry.id   a0632817f8e782325b72a8026482b155
#
_cell.length_a   1.000
_cell.length_b   1.000
_cell.length_c   1.000
_cell.angle_alpha   90.00
_cell.angle_beta   90.00
_cell.angle_gamma   90.00
#
_symmetry.space_group_name_H-M   'P 1'
#
loop_
_entity.id
_entity.type
_entity.pdbx_description
1 polymer ?
#
loop_
_entity_poly.entity_id
_entity_poly.type
_entity_poly.pdbx_seq_one_letter_code
_entity_poly.pdbx_strand_id
1 'polypeptide(L)'
;CAPTWRAEQEDYDLNFQQLVKSCKRKFGGEWVVLFRNHKYHKINTLKNQIDGEYVIDVSEYDDMQELICISNILITDYSSCMWDMLLTKKPCFIYAQDIERYTRRNGFYVPPSAWPFLIAKNNEELENNIMHFRDDIYQEKIKMHCKYLGCFENGNANKAIYDFVKEKLINKGIN
;
A
#
# COMPACT_ATOMS: atom_id res chain seq x y z
N CYS A 1 -7.85 1.57 1.05
CA CYS A 1 -7.37 2.19 -0.19
C CYS A 1 -6.71 3.52 0.10
N ALA A 2 -5.49 3.75 -0.37
CA ALA A 2 -4.68 4.92 -0.02
C ALA A 2 -3.91 5.45 -1.25
N PRO A 3 -4.52 6.29 -2.09
CA PRO A 3 -3.85 6.89 -3.24
C PRO A 3 -2.85 7.97 -2.82
N THR A 4 -1.77 8.11 -3.59
CA THR A 4 -0.72 9.13 -3.40
C THR A 4 -1.17 10.48 -3.97
N TRP A 5 -0.70 11.56 -3.34
CA TRP A 5 -0.89 12.91 -3.86
C TRP A 5 -0.22 13.10 -5.23
N ARG A 6 -0.91 13.81 -6.14
CA ARG A 6 -0.40 14.25 -7.45
C ARG A 6 -0.58 15.75 -7.62
N ALA A 7 0.42 16.41 -8.17
CA ALA A 7 0.38 17.86 -8.42
C ALA A 7 -0.63 18.25 -9.51
N GLU A 8 -0.87 17.36 -10.47
CA GLU A 8 -1.88 17.51 -11.52
C GLU A 8 -3.09 16.68 -11.13
N GLN A 9 -4.26 17.30 -11.18
CA GLN A 9 -5.54 16.68 -10.81
C GLN A 9 -5.90 15.65 -11.88
N GLU A 10 -5.57 14.38 -11.60
CA GLU A 10 -6.04 13.26 -12.42
C GLU A 10 -7.16 12.54 -11.70
N ASP A 11 -8.14 12.15 -12.49
CA ASP A 11 -9.26 11.38 -12.03
C ASP A 11 -8.79 9.98 -11.61
N TYR A 12 -8.83 9.72 -10.31
CA TYR A 12 -8.64 8.40 -9.77
C TYR A 12 -9.98 7.66 -9.88
N ASP A 13 -10.08 6.74 -10.82
CA ASP A 13 -11.35 6.13 -11.24
C ASP A 13 -11.59 4.73 -10.64
N LEU A 14 -10.96 4.41 -9.51
CA LEU A 14 -11.14 3.12 -8.86
C LEU A 14 -12.63 2.87 -8.54
N ASN A 15 -13.17 1.78 -9.06
CA ASN A 15 -14.54 1.37 -8.84
C ASN A 15 -14.64 0.51 -7.57
N PHE A 16 -15.07 1.10 -6.46
CA PHE A 16 -15.16 0.42 -5.16
C PHE A 16 -16.18 -0.71 -5.16
N GLN A 17 -17.30 -0.57 -5.87
CA GLN A 17 -18.30 -1.64 -5.95
C GLN A 17 -17.75 -2.87 -6.67
N GLN A 18 -17.03 -2.68 -7.77
CA GLN A 18 -16.36 -3.77 -8.48
C GLN A 18 -15.26 -4.41 -7.61
N LEU A 19 -14.46 -3.59 -6.91
CA LEU A 19 -13.43 -4.05 -5.98
C LEU A 19 -14.02 -4.96 -4.90
N VAL A 20 -15.07 -4.50 -4.20
CA VAL A 20 -15.74 -5.28 -3.15
C VAL A 20 -16.30 -6.60 -3.69
N LYS A 21 -16.95 -6.59 -4.85
CA LYS A 21 -17.44 -7.80 -5.52
C LYS A 21 -16.32 -8.78 -5.84
N SER A 22 -15.19 -8.28 -6.34
CA SER A 22 -14.02 -9.10 -6.68
C SER A 22 -13.40 -9.73 -5.43
N CYS A 23 -13.24 -8.96 -4.35
CA CYS A 23 -12.75 -9.47 -3.08
C CYS A 23 -13.70 -10.54 -2.49
N LYS A 24 -15.01 -10.29 -2.49
CA LYS A 24 -16.01 -11.26 -2.02
C LYS A 24 -15.97 -12.57 -2.82
N ARG A 25 -15.84 -12.50 -4.14
CA ARG A 25 -15.75 -13.69 -5.03
C ARG A 25 -14.46 -14.47 -4.79
N LYS A 26 -13.33 -13.80 -4.57
CA LYS A 26 -12.02 -14.43 -4.43
C LYS A 26 -11.75 -14.97 -3.04
N PHE A 27 -12.06 -14.19 -2.00
CA PHE A 27 -11.67 -14.46 -0.62
C PHE A 27 -12.85 -14.85 0.28
N GLY A 28 -14.09 -14.71 -0.21
CA GLY A 28 -15.31 -14.93 0.59
C GLY A 28 -15.57 -13.79 1.57
N GLY A 29 -16.60 -13.95 2.42
CA GLY A 29 -16.95 -13.00 3.47
C GLY A 29 -17.58 -11.70 2.98
N GLU A 30 -17.74 -10.76 3.90
CA GLU A 30 -18.21 -9.40 3.62
C GLU A 30 -17.02 -8.43 3.64
N TRP A 31 -17.05 -7.45 2.75
CA TRP A 31 -15.94 -6.51 2.55
C TRP A 31 -16.41 -5.08 2.61
N VAL A 32 -15.59 -4.24 3.22
CA VAL A 32 -15.73 -2.80 3.26
C VAL A 32 -14.40 -2.16 2.84
N VAL A 33 -14.49 -1.03 2.16
CA VAL A 33 -13.33 -0.23 1.76
C VAL A 33 -13.12 0.87 2.80
N LEU A 34 -12.00 0.82 3.50
CA LEU A 34 -11.50 1.96 4.26
C LEU A 34 -10.75 2.86 3.26
N PHE A 35 -11.37 3.99 2.92
CA PHE A 35 -10.79 4.93 1.99
C PHE A 35 -10.06 6.03 2.75
N ARG A 36 -8.76 6.21 2.47
CA ARG A 36 -7.95 7.27 3.05
C ARG A 36 -7.36 8.13 1.96
N ASN A 37 -7.87 9.34 1.84
CA ASN A 37 -7.31 10.34 0.94
C ASN A 37 -6.04 10.99 1.53
N HIS A 38 -5.18 11.52 0.67
CA HIS A 38 -4.06 12.33 1.13
C HIS A 38 -4.56 13.70 1.63
N LYS A 39 -4.04 14.21 2.75
CA LYS A 39 -4.50 15.47 3.41
C LYS A 39 -4.58 16.69 2.48
N TYR A 40 -3.78 16.72 1.43
CA TYR A 40 -3.72 17.82 0.47
C TYR A 40 -4.53 17.59 -0.81
N HIS A 41 -5.26 16.50 -0.91
CA HIS A 41 -6.00 16.15 -2.12
C HIS A 41 -7.47 15.85 -1.82
N LYS A 42 -8.35 16.65 -2.37
CA LYS A 42 -9.79 16.34 -2.40
C LYS A 42 -10.10 15.64 -3.73
N ILE A 43 -10.12 14.32 -3.73
CA ILE A 43 -10.54 13.54 -4.90
C ILE A 43 -12.06 13.69 -5.03
N ASN A 44 -12.49 14.65 -5.85
CA ASN A 44 -13.92 14.93 -6.03
C ASN A 44 -14.64 13.82 -6.81
N THR A 45 -13.93 13.10 -7.67
CA THR A 45 -14.47 12.00 -8.50
C THR A 45 -14.97 10.81 -7.70
N LEU A 46 -14.46 10.61 -6.49
CA LEU A 46 -14.90 9.51 -5.63
C LEU A 46 -16.01 9.88 -4.64
N LYS A 47 -16.42 11.16 -4.55
CA LYS A 47 -17.45 11.60 -3.59
C LYS A 47 -18.73 10.79 -3.70
N ASN A 48 -19.18 10.50 -4.94
CA ASN A 48 -20.40 9.72 -5.18
C ASN A 48 -20.27 8.22 -4.82
N GLN A 49 -19.06 7.74 -4.56
CA GLN A 49 -18.79 6.37 -4.15
C GLN A 49 -18.51 6.24 -2.64
N ILE A 50 -18.07 7.34 -2.00
CA ILE A 50 -17.68 7.35 -0.57
C ILE A 50 -18.93 7.28 0.35
N ASP A 51 -20.09 7.75 -0.12
CA ASP A 51 -21.35 7.65 0.63
C ASP A 51 -22.08 6.30 0.41
N GLY A 52 -21.39 5.33 -0.20
CA GLY A 52 -21.95 4.01 -0.48
C GLY A 52 -21.88 3.06 0.71
N GLU A 53 -22.76 2.06 0.72
CA GLU A 53 -22.90 1.02 1.75
C GLU A 53 -21.56 0.31 2.11
N TYR A 54 -20.56 0.37 1.21
CA TYR A 54 -19.32 -0.42 1.31
C TYR A 54 -18.06 0.43 1.51
N VAL A 55 -18.17 1.75 1.66
CA VAL A 55 -17.01 2.65 1.75
C VAL A 55 -17.10 3.51 3.00
N ILE A 56 -16.06 3.48 3.78
CA ILE A 56 -15.88 4.31 4.98
C ILE A 56 -14.71 5.25 4.72
N ASP A 57 -14.96 6.56 4.79
CA ASP A 57 -13.91 7.57 4.73
C ASP A 57 -13.15 7.61 6.06
N VAL A 58 -11.87 7.24 6.01
CA VAL A 58 -10.94 7.28 7.15
C VAL A 58 -9.81 8.27 6.92
N SER A 59 -10.02 9.29 6.07
CA SER A 59 -9.00 10.28 5.72
C SER A 59 -8.50 11.08 6.93
N GLU A 60 -9.36 11.31 7.91
CA GLU A 60 -9.03 12.02 9.17
C GLU A 60 -8.46 11.10 10.26
N TYR A 61 -8.35 9.78 10.00
CA TYR A 61 -7.74 8.86 10.97
C TYR A 61 -6.23 9.08 11.01
N ASP A 62 -5.67 9.28 12.20
CA ASP A 62 -4.29 9.75 12.36
C ASP A 62 -3.24 8.72 11.98
N ASP A 63 -3.43 7.46 12.36
CA ASP A 63 -2.41 6.40 12.25
C ASP A 63 -2.65 5.48 11.05
N MET A 64 -1.77 5.58 10.04
CA MET A 64 -1.80 4.72 8.86
C MET A 64 -1.40 3.28 9.17
N GLN A 65 -0.50 3.07 10.13
CA GLN A 65 -0.02 1.75 10.50
C GLN A 65 -1.12 0.94 11.18
N GLU A 66 -1.94 1.57 12.01
CA GLU A 66 -3.12 0.91 12.60
C GLU A 66 -4.12 0.49 11.51
N LEU A 67 -4.38 1.35 10.52
CA LEU A 67 -5.23 1.02 9.38
C LEU A 67 -4.68 -0.17 8.58
N ILE A 68 -3.37 -0.22 8.35
CA ILE A 68 -2.69 -1.35 7.71
C ILE A 68 -2.84 -2.62 8.55
N CYS A 69 -2.65 -2.52 9.86
CA CYS A 69 -2.76 -3.66 10.76
C CYS A 69 -4.15 -4.30 10.76
N ILE A 70 -5.22 -3.51 10.70
CA ILE A 70 -6.61 -4.03 10.68
C ILE A 70 -7.07 -4.44 9.27
N SER A 71 -6.45 -3.94 8.20
CA SER A 71 -6.83 -4.25 6.82
C SER A 71 -6.40 -5.66 6.42
N ASN A 72 -7.22 -6.33 5.63
CA ASN A 72 -6.89 -7.63 5.03
C ASN A 72 -6.15 -7.48 3.70
N ILE A 73 -6.40 -6.40 2.98
CA ILE A 73 -5.82 -6.08 1.67
C ILE A 73 -5.53 -4.59 1.61
N LEU A 74 -4.42 -4.21 0.99
CA LEU A 74 -4.13 -2.82 0.63
C LEU A 74 -4.27 -2.64 -0.88
N ILE A 75 -4.98 -1.58 -1.29
CA ILE A 75 -4.95 -1.04 -2.64
C ILE A 75 -4.31 0.35 -2.54
N THR A 76 -3.23 0.55 -3.25
CA THR A 76 -2.51 1.83 -3.26
C THR A 76 -1.83 2.05 -4.62
N ASP A 77 -1.11 3.14 -4.79
CA ASP A 77 -0.32 3.40 -6.00
C ASP A 77 1.19 3.48 -5.68
N TYR A 78 1.76 4.68 -5.57
CA TYR A 78 3.20 4.89 -5.33
C TYR A 78 3.53 5.19 -3.87
N SER A 79 2.56 5.05 -2.99
CA SER A 79 2.71 5.36 -1.57
C SER A 79 3.64 4.36 -0.87
N SER A 80 4.51 4.88 -0.01
CA SER A 80 5.41 4.05 0.81
C SER A 80 4.68 3.07 1.73
N CYS A 81 3.38 3.27 1.99
CA CYS A 81 2.56 2.36 2.79
C CYS A 81 2.49 0.92 2.20
N MET A 82 2.81 0.75 0.90
CA MET A 82 2.94 -0.58 0.31
C MET A 82 4.07 -1.40 0.96
N TRP A 83 5.14 -0.73 1.40
CA TRP A 83 6.27 -1.38 2.08
C TRP A 83 5.92 -1.74 3.53
N ASP A 84 5.11 -0.93 4.21
CA ASP A 84 4.58 -1.26 5.54
C ASP A 84 3.64 -2.47 5.44
N MET A 85 2.76 -2.50 4.41
CA MET A 85 1.89 -3.64 4.16
C MET A 85 2.67 -4.91 3.84
N LEU A 86 3.80 -4.81 3.13
CA LEU A 86 4.68 -5.94 2.83
C LEU A 86 5.14 -6.65 4.10
N LEU A 87 5.48 -5.90 5.15
CA LEU A 87 5.91 -6.47 6.43
C LEU A 87 4.81 -7.32 7.10
N THR A 88 3.54 -7.00 6.86
CA THR A 88 2.41 -7.80 7.35
C THR A 88 2.20 -9.09 6.57
N LYS A 89 2.84 -9.24 5.40
CA LYS A 89 2.67 -10.32 4.44
C LYS A 89 1.26 -10.46 3.85
N LYS A 90 0.38 -9.51 4.13
CA LYS A 90 -0.99 -9.46 3.58
C LYS A 90 -0.97 -8.97 2.13
N PRO A 91 -1.97 -9.34 1.30
CA PRO A 91 -2.04 -8.92 -0.09
C PRO A 91 -1.99 -7.39 -0.26
N CYS A 92 -1.14 -6.95 -1.19
CA CYS A 92 -1.10 -5.57 -1.64
C CYS A 92 -1.17 -5.54 -3.17
N PHE A 93 -2.07 -4.74 -3.71
CA PHE A 93 -2.22 -4.51 -5.15
C PHE A 93 -1.93 -3.04 -5.45
N ILE A 94 -1.23 -2.79 -6.53
CA ILE A 94 -0.91 -1.45 -6.99
C ILE A 94 -1.90 -1.06 -8.08
N TYR A 95 -2.68 0.00 -7.84
CA TYR A 95 -3.58 0.60 -8.82
C TYR A 95 -2.97 1.89 -9.32
N ALA A 96 -2.33 1.85 -10.49
CA ALA A 96 -1.45 2.90 -10.99
C ALA A 96 -1.66 3.17 -12.48
N GLN A 97 -2.71 3.94 -12.80
CA GLN A 97 -3.14 4.27 -14.16
C GLN A 97 -2.06 5.02 -14.97
N ASP A 98 -1.26 5.82 -14.30
CA ASP A 98 -0.26 6.71 -14.88
C ASP A 98 1.20 6.26 -14.64
N ILE A 99 1.42 4.96 -14.37
CA ILE A 99 2.73 4.44 -13.93
C ILE A 99 3.89 4.80 -14.88
N GLU A 100 3.68 4.77 -16.19
CA GLU A 100 4.73 5.13 -17.16
C GLU A 100 5.08 6.62 -17.07
N ARG A 101 4.06 7.49 -16.92
CA ARG A 101 4.25 8.92 -16.78
C ARG A 101 4.93 9.24 -15.46
N TYR A 102 4.45 8.66 -14.36
CA TYR A 102 5.03 8.84 -13.04
C TYR A 102 6.50 8.38 -13.00
N THR A 103 6.81 7.24 -13.60
CA THR A 103 8.18 6.70 -13.69
C THR A 103 9.11 7.66 -14.46
N ARG A 104 8.65 8.23 -15.58
CA ARG A 104 9.45 9.19 -16.36
C ARG A 104 9.72 10.50 -15.62
N ARG A 105 8.76 10.96 -14.81
CA ARG A 105 8.84 12.24 -14.11
C ARG A 105 9.62 12.16 -12.79
N ASN A 106 9.32 11.15 -11.99
CA ASN A 106 9.80 11.06 -10.61
C ASN A 106 10.86 9.96 -10.43
N GLY A 107 10.77 8.89 -11.20
CA GLY A 107 11.58 7.70 -11.04
C GLY A 107 11.25 6.87 -9.79
N PHE A 108 11.93 5.74 -9.65
CA PHE A 108 11.87 4.88 -8.47
C PHE A 108 13.26 4.33 -8.16
N TYR A 109 13.62 4.25 -6.88
CA TYR A 109 14.86 3.58 -6.47
C TYR A 109 14.87 2.11 -6.85
N VAL A 110 13.72 1.44 -6.70
CA VAL A 110 13.50 0.07 -7.16
C VAL A 110 12.47 0.12 -8.28
N PRO A 111 12.80 -0.36 -9.49
CA PRO A 111 11.87 -0.27 -10.61
C PRO A 111 10.59 -1.11 -10.32
N PRO A 112 9.42 -0.67 -10.82
CA PRO A 112 8.15 -1.37 -10.61
C PRO A 112 8.16 -2.84 -11.04
N SER A 113 8.97 -3.19 -12.04
CA SER A 113 9.15 -4.58 -12.51
C SER A 113 9.80 -5.51 -11.47
N ALA A 114 10.50 -4.94 -10.47
CA ALA A 114 11.12 -5.69 -9.38
C ALA A 114 10.27 -5.70 -8.10
N TRP A 115 9.10 -5.08 -8.10
CA TRP A 115 8.20 -5.10 -6.95
C TRP A 115 7.53 -6.48 -6.82
N PRO A 116 7.23 -6.92 -5.60
CA PRO A 116 6.52 -8.18 -5.38
C PRO A 116 5.02 -8.09 -5.67
N PHE A 117 4.51 -6.88 -5.89
CA PHE A 117 3.10 -6.55 -6.01
C PHE A 117 2.58 -6.74 -7.45
N LEU A 118 1.30 -7.08 -7.58
CA LEU A 118 0.60 -7.05 -8.85
C LEU A 118 0.14 -5.62 -9.15
N ILE A 119 0.49 -5.12 -10.33
CA ILE A 119 0.18 -3.76 -10.78
C ILE A 119 -1.00 -3.83 -11.74
N ALA A 120 -1.95 -2.92 -11.57
CA ALA A 120 -3.11 -2.72 -12.44
C ALA A 120 -3.20 -1.26 -12.87
N LYS A 121 -3.51 -1.01 -14.13
CA LYS A 121 -3.67 0.32 -14.71
C LYS A 121 -5.13 0.74 -14.87
N ASN A 122 -6.05 -0.19 -14.66
CA ASN A 122 -7.49 0.01 -14.75
C ASN A 122 -8.23 -1.01 -13.88
N ASN A 123 -9.55 -0.82 -13.74
CA ASN A 123 -10.38 -1.66 -12.88
C ASN A 123 -10.45 -3.12 -13.35
N GLU A 124 -10.41 -3.38 -14.66
CA GLU A 124 -10.42 -4.72 -15.22
C GLU A 124 -9.14 -5.49 -14.88
N GLU A 125 -7.98 -4.85 -15.05
CA GLU A 125 -6.69 -5.43 -14.64
C GLU A 125 -6.64 -5.70 -13.13
N LEU A 126 -7.19 -4.78 -12.30
CA LEU A 126 -7.25 -4.98 -10.86
C LEU A 126 -8.13 -6.18 -10.49
N GLU A 127 -9.32 -6.30 -11.08
CA GLU A 127 -10.18 -7.47 -10.89
C GLU A 127 -9.46 -8.75 -11.29
N ASN A 128 -8.82 -8.77 -12.47
CA ASN A 128 -8.06 -9.91 -12.95
C ASN A 128 -6.93 -10.29 -11.97
N ASN A 129 -6.18 -9.31 -11.47
CA ASN A 129 -5.12 -9.52 -10.49
C ASN A 129 -5.65 -10.12 -9.18
N ILE A 130 -6.80 -9.63 -8.68
CA ILE A 130 -7.45 -10.17 -7.49
C ILE A 130 -7.91 -11.61 -7.73
N MET A 131 -8.61 -11.88 -8.84
CA MET A 131 -9.16 -13.20 -9.13
C MET A 131 -8.08 -14.28 -9.29
N HIS A 132 -6.93 -13.93 -9.89
CA HIS A 132 -5.81 -14.84 -10.11
C HIS A 132 -4.73 -14.74 -9.02
N PHE A 133 -4.98 -14.02 -7.95
CA PHE A 133 -4.02 -13.91 -6.84
C PHE A 133 -3.72 -15.29 -6.25
N ARG A 134 -2.43 -15.54 -6.05
CA ARG A 134 -1.90 -16.76 -5.44
C ARG A 134 -0.99 -16.37 -4.27
N ASP A 135 -1.45 -16.71 -3.08
CA ASP A 135 -0.73 -16.33 -1.84
C ASP A 135 0.64 -17.00 -1.77
N ASP A 136 0.76 -18.26 -2.13
CA ASP A 136 2.04 -18.99 -2.15
C ASP A 136 3.10 -18.29 -3.02
N ILE A 137 2.73 -17.86 -4.24
CA ILE A 137 3.61 -17.11 -5.14
C ILE A 137 3.94 -15.73 -4.57
N TYR A 138 2.95 -15.07 -3.97
CA TYR A 138 3.13 -13.75 -3.39
C TYR A 138 4.11 -13.76 -2.22
N GLN A 139 4.00 -14.73 -1.31
CA GLN A 139 4.91 -14.90 -0.18
C GLN A 139 6.36 -15.15 -0.63
N GLU A 140 6.56 -15.96 -1.66
CA GLU A 140 7.91 -16.18 -2.22
C GLU A 140 8.48 -14.90 -2.86
N LYS A 141 7.64 -14.11 -3.57
CA LYS A 141 8.08 -12.82 -4.13
C LYS A 141 8.47 -11.83 -3.02
N ILE A 142 7.71 -11.74 -1.93
CA ILE A 142 8.04 -10.91 -0.76
C ILE A 142 9.39 -11.33 -0.20
N LYS A 143 9.58 -12.61 0.04
CA LYS A 143 10.82 -13.15 0.60
C LYS A 143 12.05 -12.84 -0.29
N MET A 144 11.91 -13.02 -1.60
CA MET A 144 12.96 -12.68 -2.56
C MET A 144 13.26 -11.18 -2.57
N HIS A 145 12.23 -10.35 -2.54
CA HIS A 145 12.36 -8.90 -2.53
C HIS A 145 13.03 -8.39 -1.23
N CYS A 146 12.60 -8.88 -0.07
CA CYS A 146 13.23 -8.55 1.21
C CYS A 146 14.71 -8.97 1.23
N LYS A 147 15.03 -10.13 0.70
CA LYS A 147 16.42 -10.58 0.57
C LYS A 147 17.24 -9.68 -0.36
N TYR A 148 16.68 -9.28 -1.49
CA TYR A 148 17.31 -8.38 -2.46
C TYR A 148 17.62 -7.01 -1.86
N LEU A 149 16.69 -6.44 -1.08
CA LEU A 149 16.85 -5.15 -0.43
C LEU A 149 17.64 -5.19 0.87
N GLY A 150 18.00 -6.38 1.39
CA GLY A 150 18.62 -6.52 2.70
C GLY A 150 17.69 -6.08 3.84
N CYS A 151 16.39 -6.42 3.73
CA CYS A 151 15.43 -6.14 4.79
C CYS A 151 15.64 -7.10 5.98
N PHE A 152 15.97 -6.54 7.14
CA PHE A 152 16.22 -7.28 8.39
C PHE A 152 15.19 -6.97 9.46
N GLU A 153 14.00 -6.47 9.07
CA GLU A 153 12.95 -6.13 10.03
C GLU A 153 12.49 -7.38 10.80
N ASN A 154 12.60 -7.29 12.12
CA ASN A 154 12.26 -8.36 13.05
C ASN A 154 11.50 -7.86 14.29
N GLY A 155 10.98 -6.63 14.25
CA GLY A 155 10.28 -5.96 15.36
C GLY A 155 11.21 -5.35 16.42
N ASN A 156 12.54 -5.41 16.25
CA ASN A 156 13.52 -4.92 17.22
C ASN A 156 14.30 -3.69 16.73
N ALA A 157 13.90 -3.05 15.62
CA ALA A 157 14.63 -1.92 15.03
C ALA A 157 14.82 -0.76 16.03
N ASN A 158 13.78 -0.40 16.78
CA ASN A 158 13.86 0.67 17.79
C ASN A 158 14.88 0.36 18.87
N LYS A 159 14.91 -0.90 19.35
CA LYS A 159 15.89 -1.32 20.35
C LYS A 159 17.31 -1.27 19.81
N ALA A 160 17.53 -1.76 18.59
CA ALA A 160 18.84 -1.75 17.95
C ALA A 160 19.36 -0.31 17.74
N ILE A 161 18.49 0.61 17.30
CA ILE A 161 18.83 2.03 17.16
C ILE A 161 19.17 2.65 18.52
N TYR A 162 18.36 2.40 19.55
CA TYR A 162 18.64 2.90 20.91
C TYR A 162 19.99 2.41 21.43
N ASP A 163 20.25 1.09 21.34
CA ASP A 163 21.48 0.51 21.82
C ASP A 163 22.70 1.07 21.08
N PHE A 164 22.61 1.24 19.75
CA PHE A 164 23.64 1.86 18.94
C PHE A 164 23.93 3.32 19.33
N VAL A 165 22.89 4.14 19.47
CA VAL A 165 23.03 5.55 19.86
C VAL A 165 23.63 5.66 21.26
N LYS A 166 23.14 4.88 22.22
CA LYS A 166 23.65 4.84 23.59
C LYS A 166 25.14 4.47 23.63
N GLU A 167 25.56 3.45 22.91
CA GLU A 167 26.98 3.07 22.80
C GLU A 167 27.83 4.23 22.27
N LYS A 168 27.37 4.91 21.21
CA LYS A 168 28.09 6.05 20.63
C LYS A 168 28.19 7.25 21.55
N LEU A 169 27.17 7.50 22.36
CA LEU A 169 27.19 8.59 23.36
C LEU A 169 28.18 8.28 24.50
N ILE A 170 28.11 7.06 25.05
CA ILE A 170 29.04 6.62 26.10
C ILE A 170 30.50 6.72 25.62
N ASN A 171 30.79 6.25 24.40
CA ASN A 171 32.13 6.31 23.83
C ASN A 171 32.63 7.73 23.56
N LYS A 172 31.72 8.73 23.51
CA LYS A 172 32.07 10.17 23.42
C LYS A 172 32.09 10.88 24.78
N GLY A 173 31.89 10.18 25.89
CA GLY A 173 31.85 10.77 27.23
C GLY A 173 30.66 11.69 27.49
N ILE A 174 29.57 11.48 26.72
CA ILE A 174 28.30 12.21 26.90
C ILE A 174 27.39 11.31 27.75
N ASN A 175 27.19 11.70 29.01
CA ASN A 175 26.28 11.03 29.96
C ASN A 175 24.87 11.61 29.87
#